data_6460a325687767f75525efa2b8185e98
#
_entry.id   6460a325687767f75525efa2b8185e98
#
_cell.length_a   1.000
_cell.length_b   1.000
_cell.length_c   1.000
_cell.angle_alpha   90.00
_cell.angle_beta   90.00
_cell.angle_gamma   90.00
#
_symmetry.space_group_name_H-M   'P 1'
#
loop_
_entity.id
_entity.type
_entity.pdbx_description
1 polymer ?
#
loop_
_entity_poly.entity_id
_entity_poly.type
_entity_poly.pdbx_seq_one_letter_code
_entity_poly.pdbx_strand_id
1 'polypeptide(L)'
;LFNNGIFNIYNELTLIATLSELNYEVDEIKEAVGSVHITKERLNEFEAGGIKLSSVLCKDRNAYASSRVFEYIEAQPGDKELLLFNNNFQDDATWSENMCWLYDADFELLADDRIKTIVTTGSRGLDFKLRLLSAGVREENIRYVKDPLDCVKELKFTEGETIFLLYGTDPLSPARKVRKI
;
A
#
# COMPACT_ATOMS: atom_id res chain seq x y z
N LEU A 1 -2.71 7.09 -20.61
CA LEU A 1 -2.97 6.37 -19.35
C LEU A 1 -2.87 7.37 -18.21
N PHE A 2 -3.94 7.51 -17.42
CA PHE A 2 -4.08 8.56 -16.40
C PHE A 2 -3.44 8.20 -15.07
N ASN A 3 -3.04 6.94 -14.87
CA ASN A 3 -2.35 6.48 -13.69
C ASN A 3 -1.55 5.22 -14.03
N ASN A 4 -0.28 5.18 -13.64
CA ASN A 4 0.64 4.07 -13.94
C ASN A 4 0.40 2.81 -13.08
N GLY A 5 -0.63 2.79 -12.24
CA GLY A 5 -0.98 1.62 -11.46
C GLY A 5 -1.61 0.53 -12.32
N ILE A 6 -1.07 -0.70 -12.27
CA ILE A 6 -1.52 -1.84 -13.09
C ILE A 6 -3.04 -2.09 -12.97
N PHE A 7 -3.64 -1.88 -11.79
CA PHE A 7 -5.09 -2.03 -11.59
C PHE A 7 -5.90 -1.03 -12.42
N ASN A 8 -5.39 0.18 -12.59
CA ASN A 8 -6.06 1.20 -13.40
C ASN A 8 -5.99 0.86 -14.87
N ILE A 9 -4.89 0.27 -15.33
CA ILE A 9 -4.75 -0.20 -16.72
C ILE A 9 -5.84 -1.24 -17.05
N TYR A 10 -6.05 -2.24 -16.20
CA TYR A 10 -7.10 -3.24 -16.42
C TYR A 10 -8.51 -2.63 -16.37
N ASN A 11 -8.75 -1.69 -15.45
CA ASN A 11 -10.03 -0.99 -15.37
C ASN A 11 -10.28 -0.15 -16.63
N GLU A 12 -9.27 0.57 -17.13
CA GLU A 12 -9.36 1.35 -18.37
C GLU A 12 -9.60 0.46 -19.57
N LEU A 13 -8.87 -0.65 -19.71
CA LEU A 13 -9.08 -1.62 -20.79
C LEU A 13 -10.49 -2.20 -20.77
N THR A 14 -11.01 -2.54 -19.58
CA THR A 14 -12.38 -3.02 -19.42
C THR A 14 -13.41 -1.96 -19.84
N LEU A 15 -13.19 -0.71 -19.43
CA LEU A 15 -14.05 0.42 -19.78
C LEU A 15 -14.04 0.64 -21.31
N ILE A 16 -12.86 0.69 -21.91
CA ILE A 16 -12.70 0.88 -23.38
C ILE A 16 -13.41 -0.26 -24.13
N ALA A 17 -13.17 -1.52 -23.75
CA ALA A 17 -13.82 -2.67 -24.37
C ALA A 17 -15.34 -2.59 -24.26
N THR A 18 -15.86 -2.23 -23.08
CA THR A 18 -17.31 -2.10 -22.86
C THR A 18 -17.92 -0.99 -23.71
N LEU A 19 -17.28 0.18 -23.79
CA LEU A 19 -17.78 1.29 -24.61
C LEU A 19 -17.71 0.96 -26.10
N SER A 20 -16.66 0.27 -26.55
CA SER A 20 -16.54 -0.21 -27.94
C SER A 20 -17.66 -1.18 -28.30
N GLU A 21 -18.02 -2.12 -27.42
CA GLU A 21 -19.14 -3.05 -27.64
C GLU A 21 -20.51 -2.34 -27.64
N LEU A 22 -20.60 -1.20 -26.97
CA LEU A 22 -21.79 -0.33 -27.01
C LEU A 22 -21.82 0.61 -28.23
N ASN A 23 -20.90 0.43 -29.19
CA ASN A 23 -20.76 1.21 -30.42
C ASN A 23 -20.47 2.71 -30.22
N TYR A 24 -19.76 3.08 -29.15
CA TYR A 24 -19.18 4.41 -29.05
C TYR A 24 -17.97 4.54 -29.97
N GLU A 25 -17.82 5.70 -30.60
CA GLU A 25 -16.69 5.98 -31.49
C GLU A 25 -15.39 6.17 -30.68
N VAL A 26 -14.25 5.83 -31.31
CA VAL A 26 -12.92 5.85 -30.64
C VAL A 26 -12.61 7.24 -30.05
N ASP A 27 -12.99 8.31 -30.74
CA ASP A 27 -12.71 9.67 -30.25
C ASP A 27 -13.59 10.05 -29.07
N GLU A 28 -14.85 9.60 -29.02
CA GLU A 28 -15.75 9.76 -27.87
C GLU A 28 -15.21 9.00 -26.66
N ILE A 29 -14.71 7.78 -26.86
CA ILE A 29 -14.09 6.96 -25.80
C ILE A 29 -12.84 7.67 -25.26
N LYS A 30 -11.98 8.21 -26.12
CA LYS A 30 -10.77 8.94 -25.70
C LYS A 30 -11.12 10.18 -24.89
N GLU A 31 -12.11 10.95 -25.33
CA GLU A 31 -12.55 12.14 -24.61
C GLU A 31 -13.13 11.78 -23.24
N ALA A 32 -14.04 10.78 -23.21
CA ALA A 32 -14.64 10.30 -21.97
C ALA A 32 -13.60 9.79 -20.96
N VAL A 33 -12.72 8.88 -21.39
CA VAL A 33 -11.63 8.35 -20.55
C VAL A 33 -10.69 9.48 -20.12
N GLY A 34 -10.41 10.45 -21.01
CA GLY A 34 -9.57 11.60 -20.75
C GLY A 34 -10.15 12.57 -19.71
N SER A 35 -11.46 12.64 -19.58
CA SER A 35 -12.15 13.49 -18.61
C SER A 35 -12.30 12.85 -17.23
N VAL A 36 -12.10 11.53 -17.10
CA VAL A 36 -12.27 10.84 -15.82
C VAL A 36 -11.14 11.21 -14.85
N HIS A 37 -11.50 11.87 -13.78
CA HIS A 37 -10.62 12.10 -12.65
C HIS A 37 -10.68 10.85 -11.76
N ILE A 38 -9.71 9.96 -11.89
CA ILE A 38 -9.57 8.81 -10.97
C ILE A 38 -9.36 9.37 -9.57
N THR A 39 -10.23 8.99 -8.66
CA THR A 39 -10.12 9.40 -7.25
C THR A 39 -8.72 9.08 -6.74
N LYS A 40 -8.04 10.07 -6.18
CA LYS A 40 -6.69 9.96 -5.60
C LYS A 40 -6.61 9.02 -4.39
N GLU A 41 -7.62 8.14 -4.21
CA GLU A 41 -7.75 7.31 -3.01
C GLU A 41 -6.83 6.08 -3.00
N ARG A 42 -6.32 5.65 -4.15
CA ARG A 42 -5.48 4.44 -4.22
C ARG A 42 -3.99 4.70 -4.10
N LEU A 43 -3.54 5.82 -4.62
CA LEU A 43 -2.16 6.27 -4.53
C LEU A 43 -2.17 7.79 -4.37
N ASN A 44 -1.66 8.28 -3.25
CA ASN A 44 -1.45 9.69 -3.00
C ASN A 44 0.02 9.93 -2.71
N GLU A 45 0.61 10.87 -3.41
CA GLU A 45 1.99 11.26 -3.24
C GLU A 45 2.06 12.70 -2.74
N PHE A 46 2.92 12.91 -1.76
CA PHE A 46 3.24 14.21 -1.17
C PHE A 46 4.74 14.32 -1.08
N GLU A 47 5.24 15.54 -1.19
CA GLU A 47 6.65 15.83 -0.98
C GLU A 47 6.77 16.98 0.01
N ALA A 48 7.60 16.80 1.04
CA ALA A 48 7.89 17.81 2.04
C ALA A 48 9.32 17.62 2.56
N GLY A 49 10.10 18.71 2.60
CA GLY A 49 11.47 18.68 3.14
C GLY A 49 12.40 17.69 2.45
N GLY A 50 12.24 17.45 1.14
CA GLY A 50 13.04 16.47 0.39
C GLY A 50 12.67 15.00 0.64
N ILE A 51 11.58 14.74 1.37
CA ILE A 51 11.05 13.41 1.65
C ILE A 51 9.78 13.21 0.83
N LYS A 52 9.68 12.07 0.14
CA LYS A 52 8.47 11.68 -0.58
C LYS A 52 7.63 10.75 0.29
N LEU A 53 6.39 11.12 0.55
CA LEU A 53 5.40 10.26 1.19
C LEU A 53 4.44 9.69 0.13
N SER A 54 4.39 8.38 0.00
CA SER A 54 3.49 7.67 -0.90
C SER A 54 2.48 6.84 -0.08
N SER A 55 1.22 7.26 -0.09
CA SER A 55 0.14 6.57 0.62
C SER A 55 -0.60 5.66 -0.35
N VAL A 56 -0.53 4.35 -0.12
CA VAL A 56 -1.01 3.32 -1.05
C VAL A 56 -2.11 2.49 -0.41
N LEU A 57 -3.27 2.39 -1.09
CA LEU A 57 -4.31 1.46 -0.68
C LEU A 57 -3.87 0.02 -0.98
N CYS A 58 -3.55 -0.71 0.07
CA CYS A 58 -3.20 -2.12 0.05
C CYS A 58 -4.32 -2.89 0.74
N LYS A 59 -5.21 -3.52 -0.04
CA LYS A 59 -6.37 -4.21 0.51
C LYS A 59 -5.95 -5.38 1.38
N ASP A 60 -6.31 -5.32 2.65
CA ASP A 60 -6.28 -6.44 3.57
C ASP A 60 -7.08 -7.64 3.01
N ARG A 61 -6.71 -8.84 3.38
CA ARG A 61 -7.33 -10.11 2.94
C ARG A 61 -7.33 -10.35 1.43
N ASN A 62 -6.49 -9.63 0.69
CA ASN A 62 -6.31 -9.81 -0.75
C ASN A 62 -4.82 -9.93 -1.08
N ALA A 63 -4.32 -11.17 -1.03
CA ALA A 63 -2.90 -11.49 -1.28
C ALA A 63 -2.41 -10.95 -2.62
N TYR A 64 -3.17 -11.17 -3.69
CA TYR A 64 -2.81 -10.70 -5.02
C TYR A 64 -2.68 -9.16 -5.10
N ALA A 65 -3.64 -8.44 -4.51
CA ALA A 65 -3.59 -6.98 -4.49
C ALA A 65 -2.39 -6.48 -3.67
N SER A 66 -2.06 -7.14 -2.55
CA SER A 66 -0.89 -6.82 -1.73
C SER A 66 0.40 -7.06 -2.49
N SER A 67 0.55 -8.21 -3.17
CA SER A 67 1.72 -8.53 -4.01
C SER A 67 1.95 -7.47 -5.09
N ARG A 68 0.90 -7.00 -5.76
CA ARG A 68 1.04 -5.91 -6.75
C ARG A 68 1.51 -4.59 -6.15
N VAL A 69 1.11 -4.28 -4.92
CA VAL A 69 1.62 -3.10 -4.20
C VAL A 69 3.10 -3.30 -3.84
N PHE A 70 3.50 -4.49 -3.40
CA PHE A 70 4.90 -4.79 -3.07
C PHE A 70 5.80 -4.71 -4.31
N GLU A 71 5.37 -5.24 -5.45
CA GLU A 71 6.08 -5.07 -6.74
C GLU A 71 6.23 -3.59 -7.11
N TYR A 72 5.18 -2.80 -6.93
CA TYR A 72 5.26 -1.37 -7.18
C TYR A 72 6.30 -0.69 -6.29
N ILE A 73 6.36 -1.06 -4.98
CA ILE A 73 7.32 -0.53 -4.03
C ILE A 73 8.74 -0.96 -4.39
N GLU A 74 8.96 -2.24 -4.71
CA GLU A 74 10.25 -2.77 -5.13
C GLU A 74 10.80 -2.02 -6.34
N ALA A 75 9.96 -1.77 -7.34
CA ALA A 75 10.33 -1.09 -8.58
C ALA A 75 10.70 0.40 -8.38
N GLN A 76 10.33 1.01 -7.25
CA GLN A 76 10.69 2.41 -7.02
C GLN A 76 12.19 2.56 -6.73
N PRO A 77 12.84 3.60 -7.25
CA PRO A 77 14.25 3.85 -6.98
C PRO A 77 14.49 4.37 -5.56
N GLY A 78 15.75 4.29 -5.11
CA GLY A 78 16.20 4.87 -3.85
C GLY A 78 15.84 4.06 -2.61
N ASP A 79 16.27 4.57 -1.47
CA ASP A 79 15.99 3.97 -0.18
C ASP A 79 14.55 4.26 0.26
N LYS A 80 13.99 3.35 1.07
CA LYS A 80 12.57 3.33 1.41
C LYS A 80 12.34 3.00 2.88
N GLU A 81 11.28 3.57 3.43
CA GLU A 81 10.71 3.15 4.72
C GLU A 81 9.23 2.82 4.53
N LEU A 82 8.71 1.83 5.25
CA LEU A 82 7.34 1.35 5.11
C LEU A 82 6.58 1.40 6.44
N LEU A 83 5.33 1.85 6.38
CA LEU A 83 4.35 1.76 7.47
C LEU A 83 3.22 0.83 7.03
N LEU A 84 3.07 -0.33 7.69
CA LEU A 84 2.07 -1.33 7.36
C LEU A 84 0.82 -1.17 8.24
N PHE A 85 -0.21 -0.54 7.69
CA PHE A 85 -1.53 -0.35 8.29
C PHE A 85 -2.63 -1.16 7.60
N ASN A 86 -2.25 -2.13 6.78
CA ASN A 86 -3.19 -2.96 6.05
C ASN A 86 -3.61 -4.20 6.85
N ASN A 87 -3.97 -4.00 8.11
CA ASN A 87 -4.52 -5.04 8.96
C ASN A 87 -5.84 -4.59 9.60
N ASN A 88 -6.55 -5.53 10.21
CA ASN A 88 -7.81 -5.24 10.88
C ASN A 88 -7.56 -4.60 12.25
N PHE A 89 -8.13 -3.43 12.46
CA PHE A 89 -8.09 -2.72 13.74
C PHE A 89 -9.37 -2.93 14.59
N GLN A 90 -10.30 -3.78 14.11
CA GLN A 90 -11.57 -4.05 14.76
C GLN A 90 -11.60 -5.41 15.47
N ASP A 91 -10.48 -6.15 15.50
CA ASP A 91 -10.39 -7.40 16.22
C ASP A 91 -10.74 -7.21 17.70
N ASP A 92 -11.67 -8.02 18.19
CA ASP A 92 -12.07 -8.04 19.58
C ASP A 92 -12.05 -9.46 20.16
N ALA A 93 -12.55 -9.63 21.40
CA ALA A 93 -12.57 -10.92 22.08
C ALA A 93 -13.54 -11.94 21.45
N THR A 94 -14.47 -11.49 20.61
CA THR A 94 -15.52 -12.33 20.01
C THR A 94 -15.24 -12.69 18.56
N TRP A 95 -14.39 -11.92 17.90
CA TRP A 95 -14.04 -12.09 16.50
C TRP A 95 -12.58 -11.80 16.24
N SER A 96 -11.97 -12.59 15.37
CA SER A 96 -10.58 -12.45 14.98
C SER A 96 -10.41 -12.65 13.48
N GLU A 97 -9.60 -11.81 12.87
CA GLU A 97 -9.30 -11.89 11.44
C GLU A 97 -8.50 -13.16 11.11
N ASN A 98 -8.88 -13.82 9.99
CA ASN A 98 -8.06 -14.86 9.40
C ASN A 98 -6.86 -14.23 8.65
N MET A 99 -5.65 -14.52 9.12
CA MET A 99 -4.40 -13.96 8.58
C MET A 99 -3.69 -14.88 7.57
N CYS A 100 -4.33 -15.99 7.14
CA CYS A 100 -3.69 -16.93 6.19
C CYS A 100 -3.28 -16.24 4.87
N TRP A 101 -4.00 -15.22 4.44
CA TRP A 101 -3.69 -14.46 3.22
C TRP A 101 -2.27 -13.85 3.21
N LEU A 102 -1.66 -13.64 4.38
CA LEU A 102 -0.28 -13.16 4.47
C LEU A 102 0.71 -14.13 3.83
N TYR A 103 0.41 -15.43 3.88
CA TYR A 103 1.29 -16.47 3.34
C TYR A 103 1.08 -16.70 1.84
N ASP A 104 0.02 -16.15 1.28
CA ASP A 104 -0.27 -16.17 -0.16
C ASP A 104 0.24 -14.89 -0.87
N ALA A 105 0.63 -13.86 -0.10
CA ALA A 105 1.17 -12.62 -0.65
C ALA A 105 2.71 -12.64 -0.69
N ASP A 106 3.30 -12.01 -1.71
CA ASP A 106 4.73 -12.02 -2.02
C ASP A 106 5.54 -11.05 -1.14
N PHE A 107 5.51 -11.26 0.18
CA PHE A 107 6.28 -10.45 1.14
C PHE A 107 7.78 -10.53 0.90
N GLU A 108 8.27 -11.53 0.19
CA GLU A 108 9.65 -11.71 -0.24
C GLU A 108 10.18 -10.50 -1.03
N LEU A 109 9.32 -9.80 -1.75
CA LEU A 109 9.65 -8.55 -2.45
C LEU A 109 10.04 -7.41 -1.49
N LEU A 110 9.67 -7.51 -0.22
CA LEU A 110 10.05 -6.55 0.82
C LEU A 110 11.41 -6.87 1.46
N ALA A 111 12.05 -7.99 1.11
CA ALA A 111 13.41 -8.33 1.53
C ALA A 111 14.49 -7.63 0.67
N ASP A 112 14.20 -6.42 0.22
CA ASP A 112 15.09 -5.56 -0.57
C ASP A 112 15.99 -4.72 0.37
N ASP A 113 17.30 -4.71 0.11
CA ASP A 113 18.27 -3.95 0.91
C ASP A 113 18.05 -2.43 0.91
N ARG A 114 17.29 -1.92 -0.06
CA ARG A 114 16.86 -0.53 -0.13
C ARG A 114 15.72 -0.21 0.85
N ILE A 115 15.07 -1.21 1.42
CA ILE A 115 14.04 -1.02 2.45
C ILE A 115 14.72 -1.00 3.82
N LYS A 116 14.87 0.18 4.40
CA LYS A 116 15.66 0.41 5.62
C LYS A 116 14.87 0.18 6.89
N THR A 117 13.56 0.45 6.85
CA THR A 117 12.68 0.29 8.01
C THR A 117 11.31 -0.17 7.55
N ILE A 118 10.75 -1.20 8.21
CA ILE A 118 9.36 -1.62 8.07
C ILE A 118 8.71 -1.58 9.44
N VAL A 119 7.74 -0.71 9.61
CA VAL A 119 6.98 -0.61 10.85
C VAL A 119 5.67 -1.36 10.71
N THR A 120 5.45 -2.34 11.57
CA THR A 120 4.20 -3.08 11.71
C THR A 120 3.46 -2.62 12.96
N THR A 121 2.14 -2.55 12.92
CA THR A 121 1.35 -1.99 14.04
C THR A 121 -0.03 -2.63 14.15
N GLY A 122 -0.75 -2.30 15.20
CA GLY A 122 -2.11 -2.77 15.45
C GLY A 122 -2.19 -4.17 16.03
N SER A 123 -3.39 -4.71 16.11
CA SER A 123 -3.68 -6.02 16.72
C SER A 123 -2.94 -7.18 16.04
N ARG A 124 -2.71 -7.05 14.74
CA ARG A 124 -2.03 -8.06 13.90
C ARG A 124 -0.60 -7.70 13.52
N GLY A 125 -0.04 -6.65 14.11
CA GLY A 125 1.33 -6.21 13.80
C GLY A 125 2.40 -7.28 14.03
N LEU A 126 2.21 -8.17 15.00
CA LEU A 126 3.13 -9.30 15.26
C LEU A 126 3.01 -10.41 14.20
N ASP A 127 1.81 -10.64 13.66
CA ASP A 127 1.63 -11.59 12.54
C ASP A 127 2.37 -11.09 11.29
N PHE A 128 2.28 -9.78 10.99
CA PHE A 128 3.07 -9.15 9.95
C PHE A 128 4.57 -9.23 10.21
N LYS A 129 5.03 -8.96 11.44
CA LYS A 129 6.44 -9.10 11.79
C LYS A 129 6.93 -10.52 11.54
N LEU A 130 6.18 -11.53 11.98
CA LEU A 130 6.54 -12.94 11.76
C LEU A 130 6.60 -13.27 10.28
N ARG A 131 5.63 -12.80 9.48
CA ARG A 131 5.62 -13.02 8.03
C ARG A 131 6.81 -12.36 7.33
N LEU A 132 7.17 -11.14 7.71
CA LEU A 132 8.34 -10.43 7.18
C LEU A 132 9.65 -11.18 7.49
N LEU A 133 9.81 -11.68 8.71
CA LEU A 133 10.97 -12.52 9.08
C LEU A 133 11.01 -13.79 8.21
N SER A 134 9.88 -14.45 8.01
CA SER A 134 9.78 -15.64 7.16
C SER A 134 10.07 -15.36 5.68
N ALA A 135 9.82 -14.14 5.23
CA ALA A 135 10.13 -13.65 3.89
C ALA A 135 11.60 -13.28 3.67
N GLY A 136 12.42 -13.32 4.73
CA GLY A 136 13.84 -13.00 4.66
C GLY A 136 14.18 -11.52 4.94
N VAL A 137 13.22 -10.72 5.40
CA VAL A 137 13.53 -9.35 5.85
C VAL A 137 14.38 -9.41 7.11
N ARG A 138 15.47 -8.64 7.15
CA ARG A 138 16.36 -8.58 8.32
C ARG A 138 15.63 -8.05 9.55
N GLU A 139 15.81 -8.71 10.71
CA GLU A 139 15.10 -8.34 11.93
C GLU A 139 15.40 -6.90 12.37
N GLU A 140 16.63 -6.43 12.17
CA GLU A 140 17.01 -5.06 12.50
C GLU A 140 16.27 -3.99 11.68
N ASN A 141 15.67 -4.36 10.55
CA ASN A 141 14.85 -3.46 9.74
C ASN A 141 13.37 -3.48 10.12
N ILE A 142 12.94 -4.41 11.00
CA ILE A 142 11.53 -4.53 11.38
C ILE A 142 11.29 -3.91 12.74
N ARG A 143 10.29 -3.04 12.84
CA ARG A 143 9.81 -2.45 14.11
C ARG A 143 8.36 -2.83 14.32
N TYR A 144 8.03 -3.25 15.54
CA TYR A 144 6.64 -3.42 15.96
C TYR A 144 6.26 -2.35 16.95
N VAL A 145 5.17 -1.64 16.67
CA VAL A 145 4.63 -0.58 17.52
C VAL A 145 3.20 -0.92 17.89
N LYS A 146 2.91 -1.01 19.18
CA LYS A 146 1.59 -1.39 19.66
C LYS A 146 0.54 -0.32 19.35
N ASP A 147 0.86 0.95 19.64
CA ASP A 147 -0.03 2.08 19.32
C ASP A 147 0.27 2.57 17.89
N PRO A 148 -0.70 2.45 16.98
CA PRO A 148 -0.50 2.88 15.60
C PRO A 148 -0.10 4.35 15.42
N LEU A 149 -0.46 5.24 16.35
CA LEU A 149 -0.11 6.66 16.26
C LEU A 149 1.36 6.94 16.61
N ASP A 150 2.01 6.00 17.30
CA ASP A 150 3.43 6.12 17.64
C ASP A 150 4.37 5.60 16.53
N CYS A 151 3.84 4.94 15.50
CA CYS A 151 4.64 4.32 14.45
C CYS A 151 5.53 5.32 13.70
N VAL A 152 5.12 6.58 13.60
CA VAL A 152 5.88 7.64 12.93
C VAL A 152 7.22 7.90 13.65
N LYS A 153 7.30 7.65 14.96
CA LYS A 153 8.52 7.82 15.75
C LYS A 153 9.64 6.84 15.40
N GLU A 154 9.29 5.74 14.74
CA GLU A 154 10.25 4.71 14.30
C GLU A 154 10.86 5.00 12.93
N LEU A 155 10.36 5.99 12.20
CA LEU A 155 10.89 6.41 10.92
C LEU A 155 12.10 7.36 11.12
N LYS A 156 13.05 7.27 10.20
CA LYS A 156 14.27 8.09 10.22
C LYS A 156 14.12 9.42 9.53
N PHE A 157 13.18 9.52 8.58
CA PHE A 157 12.94 10.72 7.78
C PHE A 157 14.20 11.23 7.07
N THR A 158 14.94 10.34 6.42
CA THR A 158 16.17 10.71 5.72
C THR A 158 15.83 11.40 4.40
N GLU A 159 16.51 12.51 4.11
CA GLU A 159 16.33 13.24 2.86
C GLU A 159 16.64 12.35 1.64
N GLY A 160 15.78 12.40 0.63
CA GLY A 160 15.87 11.56 -0.58
C GLY A 160 15.23 10.19 -0.47
N GLU A 161 14.77 9.79 0.72
CA GLU A 161 14.02 8.55 0.90
C GLU A 161 12.53 8.69 0.54
N THR A 162 11.91 7.56 0.20
CA THR A 162 10.45 7.48 0.02
C THR A 162 9.83 6.70 1.17
N ILE A 163 8.87 7.29 1.85
CA ILE A 163 8.08 6.64 2.88
C ILE A 163 6.78 6.12 2.26
N PHE A 164 6.54 4.82 2.36
CA PHE A 164 5.31 4.18 1.91
C PHE A 164 4.39 3.90 3.10
N LEU A 165 3.20 4.48 3.06
CA LEU A 165 2.12 4.19 3.99
C LEU A 165 1.11 3.24 3.32
N LEU A 166 1.12 1.97 3.69
CA LEU A 166 0.20 0.95 3.19
C LEU A 166 -0.99 0.85 4.15
N TYR A 167 -2.20 1.09 3.65
CA TYR A 167 -3.41 1.07 4.46
C TYR A 167 -4.51 0.23 3.82
N GLY A 168 -5.31 -0.41 4.66
CA GLY A 168 -6.48 -1.18 4.25
C GLY A 168 -7.73 -0.32 4.05
N THR A 169 -8.84 -0.98 3.77
CA THR A 169 -10.16 -0.34 3.58
C THR A 169 -10.88 -0.04 4.89
N ASP A 170 -10.35 -0.49 6.04
CA ASP A 170 -10.96 -0.27 7.35
C ASP A 170 -11.16 1.23 7.62
N PRO A 171 -12.42 1.70 7.80
CA PRO A 171 -12.71 3.10 8.07
C PRO A 171 -12.18 3.58 9.41
N LEU A 172 -11.92 2.67 10.36
CA LEU A 172 -11.35 2.96 11.67
C LEU A 172 -9.81 2.96 11.67
N SER A 173 -9.19 2.61 10.53
CA SER A 173 -7.73 2.58 10.41
C SER A 173 -7.10 3.92 10.84
N PRO A 174 -6.12 3.90 11.75
CA PRO A 174 -5.40 5.09 12.19
C PRO A 174 -4.53 5.71 11.09
N ALA A 175 -4.33 5.04 9.96
CA ALA A 175 -3.59 5.54 8.81
C ALA A 175 -4.03 6.95 8.38
N ARG A 176 -5.34 7.25 8.46
CA ARG A 176 -5.87 8.59 8.15
C ARG A 176 -5.37 9.69 9.09
N LYS A 177 -5.06 9.34 10.35
CA LYS A 177 -4.52 10.29 11.34
C LYS A 177 -3.03 10.46 11.11
N VAL A 178 -2.30 9.36 10.89
CA VAL A 178 -0.86 9.36 10.61
C VAL A 178 -0.51 10.18 9.37
N ARG A 179 -1.34 10.14 8.34
CA ARG A 179 -1.16 10.97 7.12
C ARG A 179 -1.23 12.49 7.35
N LYS A 180 -1.65 12.94 8.52
CA LYS A 180 -1.80 14.36 8.86
C LYS A 180 -0.71 14.87 9.80
N ILE A 181 0.17 13.98 10.29
CA ILE A 181 1.32 14.30 11.11
C ILE A 181 2.50 14.66 10.21
#